data_9442f84c2641946e980420302c1b103d
#
_entry.id   9442f84c2641946e980420302c1b103d
#
_cell.length_a   1.000
_cell.length_b   1.000
_cell.length_c   1.000
_cell.angle_alpha   90.00
_cell.angle_beta   90.00
_cell.angle_gamma   90.00
#
_symmetry.space_group_name_H-M   'P 1'
#
loop_
_entity.id
_entity.type
_entity.pdbx_description
1 polymer ?
#
loop_
_entity_poly.entity_id
_entity_poly.type
_entity_poly.pdbx_seq_one_letter_code
_entity_poly.pdbx_strand_id
1 'polypeptide(L)'
;MKIESIQLKHTLHFHNIHAEFKGQQHPVTLILGDQSSGKTTILRFTYQALTWFAARYKDLRTAGVVMLDQDIMLNRLQSKIDVQISYPSEFGQLSSSSAEPEESQSLPSSEQSPDPHFYCAWQLYKTLNSQGIGISKAETQQLEELAARYQRTLKDDPLLGLPLIAYYPAERFVNEVNLLNKNNPAIFQPAYAYEISAIPFTTFSRFFEWFREICDIENAQSAQMVQDILNKNNSSLASDSKTNDFLVSRIAHAHAEIHAPALKSLRRALAVILPEFSNIYLQYHPKLQLMVTYQGQTMQFQQLSNSIRNLTALIGDIVRRLCLLNPASLYPCEEGDGILLIDAIDHQLDQNMTQVILPRLHQAFPRLQIIAAGNRPELLEQASDFQCLKLENKQLMPIQSSLMQQQFEEIYAQLHTDGDLPLADNDSPAASLQEPAEDAATAETLLLQIQEQLSAEQQQELIHLLQGNDPRLSHNPLL
;
A
#
# COMPACT_ATOMS: atom_id res chain seq x y z
N MET A 1 10.51 -10.96 -7.52
CA MET A 1 9.50 -11.96 -7.06
C MET A 1 8.13 -11.32 -7.10
N LYS A 2 7.11 -11.99 -7.69
CA LYS A 2 5.73 -11.51 -7.75
C LYS A 2 4.77 -12.66 -7.44
N ILE A 3 3.62 -12.36 -6.84
CA ILE A 3 2.56 -13.35 -6.68
C ILE A 3 1.70 -13.39 -7.94
N GLU A 4 1.43 -14.60 -8.43
CA GLU A 4 0.61 -14.84 -9.62
C GLU A 4 -0.81 -15.24 -9.25
N SER A 5 -0.96 -16.10 -8.24
CA SER A 5 -2.27 -16.49 -7.79
C SER A 5 -2.30 -16.96 -6.35
N ILE A 6 -3.48 -16.85 -5.75
CA ILE A 6 -3.83 -17.50 -4.49
C ILE A 6 -5.22 -18.13 -4.58
N GLN A 7 -5.35 -19.33 -4.06
CA GLN A 7 -6.63 -20.00 -3.91
C GLN A 7 -6.87 -20.33 -2.44
N LEU A 8 -8.03 -19.94 -1.93
CA LEU A 8 -8.48 -20.25 -0.58
C LEU A 8 -9.68 -21.21 -0.66
N LYS A 9 -9.53 -22.41 -0.10
CA LYS A 9 -10.61 -23.41 -0.05
C LYS A 9 -11.06 -23.64 1.39
N HIS A 10 -12.36 -23.53 1.64
CA HIS A 10 -12.99 -23.71 2.96
C HIS A 10 -12.32 -22.87 4.07
N THR A 11 -12.00 -21.61 3.75
CA THR A 11 -11.29 -20.71 4.63
C THR A 11 -12.21 -19.60 5.10
N LEU A 12 -12.51 -19.55 6.39
CA LEU A 12 -13.48 -18.64 7.00
C LEU A 12 -14.84 -18.70 6.27
N HIS A 13 -15.21 -17.63 5.58
CA HIS A 13 -16.49 -17.53 4.85
C HIS A 13 -16.37 -17.89 3.35
N PHE A 14 -15.15 -18.19 2.87
CA PHE A 14 -14.92 -18.59 1.48
C PHE A 14 -14.98 -20.12 1.31
N HIS A 15 -15.92 -20.58 0.51
CA HIS A 15 -15.97 -22.00 0.11
C HIS A 15 -14.82 -22.32 -0.84
N ASN A 16 -14.66 -21.50 -1.86
CA ASN A 16 -13.55 -21.53 -2.80
C ASN A 16 -13.44 -20.17 -3.46
N ILE A 17 -12.33 -19.49 -3.28
CA ILE A 17 -12.02 -18.24 -3.98
C ILE A 17 -10.65 -18.38 -4.61
N HIS A 18 -10.55 -17.95 -5.84
CA HIS A 18 -9.30 -17.87 -6.60
C HIS A 18 -9.06 -16.43 -7.00
N ALA A 19 -7.89 -15.91 -6.67
CA ALA A 19 -7.43 -14.60 -7.06
C ALA A 19 -6.20 -14.74 -7.95
N GLU A 20 -6.29 -14.24 -9.18
CA GLU A 20 -5.18 -14.14 -10.12
C GLU A 20 -4.68 -12.70 -10.15
N PHE A 21 -3.38 -12.54 -10.02
CA PHE A 21 -2.72 -11.24 -10.00
C PHE A 21 -1.85 -11.10 -11.25
N LYS A 22 -2.20 -10.18 -12.12
CA LYS A 22 -1.47 -9.91 -13.36
C LYS A 22 -0.27 -8.99 -13.13
N GLY A 23 0.55 -9.29 -12.13
CA GLY A 23 1.63 -8.43 -11.65
C GLY A 23 2.72 -8.09 -12.66
N GLN A 24 2.77 -8.79 -13.79
CA GLN A 24 3.68 -8.50 -14.90
C GLN A 24 3.11 -7.43 -15.85
N GLN A 25 1.80 -7.45 -16.06
CA GLN A 25 1.10 -6.49 -16.92
C GLN A 25 0.65 -5.26 -16.12
N HIS A 26 0.22 -5.50 -14.88
CA HIS A 26 -0.32 -4.49 -13.97
C HIS A 26 0.42 -4.56 -12.62
N PRO A 27 1.39 -3.69 -12.37
CA PRO A 27 2.15 -3.72 -11.12
C PRO A 27 1.29 -3.41 -9.88
N VAL A 28 0.13 -2.79 -10.08
CA VAL A 28 -0.83 -2.49 -9.02
C VAL A 28 -2.11 -3.28 -9.25
N THR A 29 -2.55 -4.01 -8.22
CA THR A 29 -3.87 -4.67 -8.16
C THR A 29 -4.69 -4.01 -7.06
N LEU A 30 -5.87 -3.51 -7.42
CA LEU A 30 -6.84 -2.92 -6.50
C LEU A 30 -8.03 -3.86 -6.31
N ILE A 31 -8.31 -4.25 -5.07
CA ILE A 31 -9.47 -5.06 -4.69
C ILE A 31 -10.50 -4.15 -4.02
N LEU A 32 -11.59 -3.89 -4.70
CA LEU A 32 -12.73 -3.15 -4.18
C LEU A 32 -13.86 -4.08 -3.72
N GLY A 33 -14.73 -3.59 -2.88
CA GLY A 33 -15.91 -4.31 -2.41
C GLY A 33 -16.47 -3.70 -1.13
N ASP A 34 -17.64 -4.12 -0.74
CA ASP A 34 -18.32 -3.62 0.45
C ASP A 34 -17.57 -3.98 1.73
N GLN A 35 -17.94 -3.31 2.83
CA GLN A 35 -17.44 -3.70 4.14
C GLN A 35 -17.81 -5.15 4.45
N SER A 36 -16.91 -5.86 5.11
CA SER A 36 -17.09 -7.29 5.46
C SER A 36 -17.20 -8.26 4.26
N SER A 37 -16.92 -7.83 3.02
CA SER A 37 -16.92 -8.72 1.85
C SER A 37 -15.84 -9.80 1.89
N GLY A 38 -14.74 -9.57 2.64
CA GLY A 38 -13.64 -10.51 2.81
C GLY A 38 -12.30 -10.08 2.19
N LYS A 39 -12.16 -8.82 1.77
CA LYS A 39 -10.89 -8.27 1.21
C LYS A 39 -9.71 -8.49 2.15
N THR A 40 -9.87 -8.10 3.42
CA THR A 40 -8.88 -8.34 4.49
C THR A 40 -8.49 -9.81 4.60
N THR A 41 -9.46 -10.72 4.44
CA THR A 41 -9.21 -12.17 4.48
C THR A 41 -8.28 -12.59 3.35
N ILE A 42 -8.52 -12.13 2.13
CA ILE A 42 -7.67 -12.45 0.97
C ILE A 42 -6.25 -11.93 1.22
N LEU A 43 -6.08 -10.66 1.59
CA LEU A 43 -4.75 -10.08 1.83
C LEU A 43 -4.03 -10.74 3.00
N ARG A 44 -4.72 -11.01 4.10
CA ARG A 44 -4.15 -11.66 5.28
C ARG A 44 -3.63 -13.06 4.96
N PHE A 45 -4.42 -13.90 4.27
CA PHE A 45 -3.98 -15.25 3.91
C PHE A 45 -2.92 -15.25 2.82
N THR A 46 -2.94 -14.27 1.91
CA THR A 46 -1.84 -14.04 0.97
C THR A 46 -0.53 -13.76 1.71
N TYR A 47 -0.54 -12.81 2.64
CA TYR A 47 0.62 -12.52 3.46
C TYR A 47 1.07 -13.74 4.28
N GLN A 48 0.12 -14.43 4.93
CA GLN A 48 0.40 -15.61 5.73
C GLN A 48 1.10 -16.70 4.90
N ALA A 49 0.65 -16.94 3.67
CA ALA A 49 1.33 -17.86 2.76
C ALA A 49 2.73 -17.37 2.37
N LEU A 50 2.92 -16.09 2.10
CA LEU A 50 4.21 -15.50 1.74
C LEU A 50 5.21 -15.49 2.91
N THR A 51 4.76 -15.48 4.18
CA THR A 51 5.66 -15.59 5.35
C THR A 51 6.47 -16.88 5.34
N TRP A 52 6.02 -17.91 4.64
CA TRP A 52 6.75 -19.17 4.52
C TRP A 52 8.04 -19.03 3.72
N PHE A 53 8.08 -18.15 2.69
CA PHE A 53 9.34 -17.83 2.02
C PHE A 53 10.35 -17.20 2.99
N ALA A 54 9.92 -16.17 3.74
CA ALA A 54 10.78 -15.49 4.70
C ALA A 54 11.30 -16.45 5.80
N ALA A 55 10.44 -17.36 6.28
CA ALA A 55 10.80 -18.37 7.26
C ALA A 55 11.80 -19.37 6.70
N ARG A 56 11.57 -19.93 5.51
CA ARG A 56 12.45 -20.87 4.83
C ARG A 56 13.78 -20.24 4.43
N TYR A 57 13.78 -18.96 4.05
CA TYR A 57 15.02 -18.22 3.80
C TYR A 57 15.89 -18.11 5.06
N LYS A 58 15.27 -17.90 6.23
CA LYS A 58 16.00 -17.84 7.50
C LYS A 58 16.55 -19.21 7.92
N ASP A 59 15.73 -20.23 7.85
CA ASP A 59 16.07 -21.64 8.11
C ASP A 59 15.06 -22.53 7.36
N LEU A 60 15.55 -23.43 6.51
CA LEU A 60 14.74 -24.33 5.67
C LEU A 60 13.74 -25.19 6.44
N ARG A 61 13.90 -25.33 7.76
CA ARG A 61 12.99 -26.09 8.63
C ARG A 61 11.96 -25.22 9.36
N THR A 62 12.12 -23.90 9.33
CA THR A 62 11.24 -22.99 10.04
C THR A 62 9.93 -22.81 9.28
N ALA A 63 8.80 -23.00 9.96
CA ALA A 63 7.48 -22.74 9.40
C ALA A 63 7.19 -21.22 9.37
N GLY A 64 6.48 -20.79 8.34
CA GLY A 64 5.82 -19.49 8.34
C GLY A 64 4.60 -19.45 9.27
N VAL A 65 3.78 -18.42 9.17
CA VAL A 65 2.53 -18.30 9.94
C VAL A 65 1.58 -19.42 9.51
N VAL A 66 1.10 -20.20 10.45
CA VAL A 66 0.17 -21.30 10.22
C VAL A 66 -1.28 -20.84 10.40
N MET A 67 -2.21 -21.48 9.68
CA MET A 67 -3.64 -21.25 9.88
C MET A 67 -4.06 -21.70 11.28
N LEU A 68 -4.99 -20.97 11.88
CA LEU A 68 -5.63 -21.32 13.15
C LEU A 68 -6.85 -22.24 12.90
N ASP A 69 -7.30 -22.93 13.95
CA ASP A 69 -8.49 -23.80 13.86
C ASP A 69 -9.74 -23.00 13.48
N GLN A 70 -9.85 -21.77 13.95
CA GLN A 70 -10.93 -20.83 13.61
C GLN A 70 -10.89 -20.32 12.16
N ASP A 71 -9.79 -20.49 11.44
CA ASP A 71 -9.70 -20.16 10.02
C ASP A 71 -10.36 -21.20 9.12
N ILE A 72 -10.67 -22.38 9.65
CA ILE A 72 -11.43 -23.40 8.94
C ILE A 72 -12.90 -22.95 8.83
N MET A 73 -13.47 -23.06 7.64
CA MET A 73 -14.85 -22.72 7.40
C MET A 73 -15.79 -23.57 8.30
N LEU A 74 -16.83 -22.92 8.82
CA LEU A 74 -17.83 -23.60 9.65
C LEU A 74 -18.39 -24.87 8.93
N ASN A 75 -18.54 -25.96 9.67
CA ASN A 75 -18.99 -27.27 9.17
C ASN A 75 -18.04 -27.92 8.13
N ARG A 76 -16.76 -27.52 8.11
CA ARG A 76 -15.72 -28.17 7.34
C ARG A 76 -14.63 -28.70 8.27
N LEU A 77 -13.94 -29.75 7.82
CA LEU A 77 -12.85 -30.38 8.59
C LEU A 77 -11.47 -29.92 8.11
N GLN A 78 -11.41 -29.23 6.98
CA GLN A 78 -10.16 -28.83 6.37
C GLN A 78 -10.27 -27.47 5.69
N SER A 79 -9.24 -26.68 5.82
CA SER A 79 -8.97 -25.48 5.03
C SER A 79 -7.65 -25.65 4.26
N LYS A 80 -7.59 -25.07 3.05
CA LYS A 80 -6.42 -25.15 2.17
C LYS A 80 -6.12 -23.78 1.56
N ILE A 81 -4.83 -23.46 1.48
CA ILE A 81 -4.30 -22.33 0.73
C ILE A 81 -3.35 -22.88 -0.32
N ASP A 82 -3.60 -22.58 -1.58
CA ASP A 82 -2.68 -22.79 -2.70
C ASP A 82 -2.13 -21.43 -3.11
N VAL A 83 -0.82 -21.30 -3.28
CA VAL A 83 -0.19 -20.05 -3.71
C VAL A 83 0.85 -20.34 -4.78
N GLN A 84 0.92 -19.44 -5.76
CA GLN A 84 1.91 -19.48 -6.84
C GLN A 84 2.56 -18.11 -6.98
N ILE A 85 3.87 -18.10 -7.09
CA ILE A 85 4.68 -16.91 -7.34
C ILE A 85 5.52 -17.09 -8.60
N SER A 86 5.89 -15.99 -9.24
CA SER A 86 6.97 -15.93 -10.21
C SER A 86 8.23 -15.37 -9.58
N TYR A 87 9.39 -15.81 -10.07
CA TYR A 87 10.69 -15.37 -9.60
C TYR A 87 11.64 -15.14 -10.78
N PRO A 88 12.70 -14.32 -10.61
CA PRO A 88 13.65 -14.00 -11.67
C PRO A 88 14.36 -15.23 -12.25
N SER A 89 14.62 -15.19 -13.55
CA SER A 89 15.28 -16.29 -14.30
C SER A 89 16.71 -16.60 -13.83
N GLU A 90 17.35 -15.65 -13.18
CA GLU A 90 18.71 -15.76 -12.60
C GLU A 90 18.84 -16.91 -11.58
N PHE A 91 17.74 -17.28 -10.93
CA PHE A 91 17.73 -18.40 -9.97
C PHE A 91 17.58 -19.76 -10.64
N GLY A 92 17.38 -19.83 -11.97
CA GLY A 92 17.23 -21.07 -12.72
C GLY A 92 15.94 -21.84 -12.43
N GLN A 93 15.67 -22.88 -13.20
CA GLN A 93 14.43 -23.66 -13.10
C GLN A 93 14.44 -24.59 -11.88
N LEU A 94 13.37 -24.58 -11.07
CA LEU A 94 13.17 -25.50 -9.95
C LEU A 94 12.89 -26.92 -10.43
N SER A 95 13.21 -27.92 -9.59
CA SER A 95 12.88 -29.32 -9.87
C SER A 95 11.36 -29.45 -9.96
N SER A 96 10.84 -29.91 -11.09
CA SER A 96 9.41 -30.17 -11.23
C SER A 96 9.01 -31.29 -10.26
N SER A 97 8.08 -31.03 -9.35
CA SER A 97 7.40 -32.11 -8.67
C SER A 97 6.62 -32.91 -9.73
N SER A 98 6.78 -34.20 -9.74
CA SER A 98 6.08 -35.14 -10.62
C SER A 98 4.58 -35.17 -10.25
N ALA A 99 3.84 -34.19 -10.71
CA ALA A 99 2.40 -34.25 -10.92
C ALA A 99 2.23 -33.97 -12.42
N GLU A 100 1.92 -35.00 -13.16
CA GLU A 100 1.61 -34.91 -14.59
C GLU A 100 0.47 -33.90 -14.79
N PRO A 101 0.61 -32.92 -15.67
CA PRO A 101 -0.50 -32.12 -16.09
C PRO A 101 -1.34 -32.97 -17.07
N GLU A 102 -2.61 -33.18 -16.74
CA GLU A 102 -3.59 -33.63 -17.71
C GLU A 102 -3.52 -32.73 -18.95
N GLU A 103 -3.41 -33.35 -20.09
CA GLU A 103 -3.28 -32.76 -21.41
C GLU A 103 -4.34 -31.67 -21.65
N SER A 104 -3.92 -30.43 -21.60
CA SER A 104 -4.62 -29.31 -22.24
C SER A 104 -3.82 -28.97 -23.50
N GLN A 105 -4.36 -29.36 -24.64
CA GLN A 105 -3.82 -29.04 -25.96
C GLN A 105 -3.64 -27.54 -26.13
N SER A 106 -2.39 -27.12 -26.15
CA SER A 106 -1.98 -25.75 -26.42
C SER A 106 -2.10 -25.44 -27.91
N LEU A 107 -2.95 -24.49 -28.26
CA LEU A 107 -2.88 -23.76 -29.52
C LEU A 107 -1.61 -22.86 -29.50
N PRO A 108 -0.85 -22.79 -30.60
CA PRO A 108 0.33 -21.95 -30.67
C PRO A 108 -0.08 -20.48 -30.88
N SER A 109 -0.08 -19.69 -29.83
CA SER A 109 -0.11 -18.23 -29.92
C SER A 109 1.33 -17.70 -29.88
N SER A 110 1.77 -17.26 -31.05
CA SER A 110 2.98 -16.51 -31.28
C SER A 110 2.86 -15.11 -30.68
N GLU A 111 3.44 -14.91 -29.48
CA GLU A 111 3.99 -13.62 -29.07
C GLU A 111 5.11 -13.92 -28.05
N GLN A 112 6.33 -13.64 -28.49
CA GLN A 112 7.54 -13.80 -27.70
C GLN A 112 7.53 -12.77 -26.56
N SER A 113 7.25 -13.21 -25.33
CA SER A 113 7.57 -12.43 -24.13
C SER A 113 9.10 -12.47 -23.92
N PRO A 114 9.75 -11.33 -23.68
CA PRO A 114 11.22 -11.22 -23.71
C PRO A 114 11.95 -11.94 -22.57
N ASP A 115 11.30 -12.36 -21.49
CA ASP A 115 11.95 -13.05 -20.37
C ASP A 115 11.20 -14.30 -19.92
N PRO A 116 11.85 -15.48 -19.88
CA PRO A 116 11.24 -16.70 -19.34
C PRO A 116 11.03 -16.55 -17.82
N HIS A 117 9.77 -16.45 -17.39
CA HIS A 117 9.45 -16.45 -15.98
C HIS A 117 9.36 -17.87 -15.44
N PHE A 118 9.96 -18.07 -14.27
CA PHE A 118 9.88 -19.33 -13.55
C PHE A 118 8.88 -19.22 -12.41
N TYR A 119 8.16 -20.32 -12.16
CA TYR A 119 7.09 -20.36 -11.16
C TYR A 119 7.47 -21.28 -10.00
N CYS A 120 7.04 -20.88 -8.80
CA CYS A 120 7.15 -21.65 -7.58
C CYS A 120 5.80 -21.70 -6.90
N ALA A 121 5.32 -22.89 -6.55
CA ALA A 121 4.05 -23.10 -5.90
C ALA A 121 4.22 -23.90 -4.60
N TRP A 122 3.36 -23.61 -3.62
CA TRP A 122 3.27 -24.39 -2.39
C TRP A 122 1.86 -24.38 -1.83
N GLN A 123 1.60 -25.30 -0.91
CA GLN A 123 0.28 -25.52 -0.37
C GLN A 123 0.33 -25.59 1.15
N LEU A 124 -0.65 -24.99 1.79
CA LEU A 124 -0.80 -24.98 3.25
C LEU A 124 -2.17 -25.56 3.61
N TYR A 125 -2.17 -26.43 4.61
CA TYR A 125 -3.38 -27.10 5.07
C TYR A 125 -3.59 -26.91 6.56
N LYS A 126 -4.84 -26.82 6.95
CA LYS A 126 -5.29 -26.95 8.33
C LYS A 126 -6.43 -27.97 8.38
N THR A 127 -6.27 -29.04 9.14
CA THR A 127 -7.22 -30.15 9.21
C THR A 127 -7.58 -30.45 10.65
N LEU A 128 -8.86 -30.57 10.97
CA LEU A 128 -9.31 -31.07 12.28
C LEU A 128 -9.28 -32.58 12.29
N ASN A 129 -8.70 -33.17 13.34
CA ASN A 129 -8.78 -34.60 13.57
C ASN A 129 -10.15 -35.00 14.16
N SER A 130 -10.35 -36.30 14.41
CA SER A 130 -11.58 -36.84 15.02
C SER A 130 -11.89 -36.30 16.41
N GLN A 131 -10.91 -35.71 17.08
CA GLN A 131 -11.04 -35.09 18.42
C GLN A 131 -11.26 -33.55 18.33
N GLY A 132 -11.37 -33.00 17.10
CA GLY A 132 -11.50 -31.54 16.89
C GLY A 132 -10.21 -30.75 17.08
N ILE A 133 -9.05 -31.40 17.13
CA ILE A 133 -7.75 -30.75 17.26
C ILE A 133 -7.20 -30.47 15.88
N GLY A 134 -6.79 -29.21 15.62
CA GLY A 134 -6.25 -28.76 14.35
C GLY A 134 -4.81 -29.20 14.13
N ILE A 135 -4.54 -29.86 13.01
CA ILE A 135 -3.23 -30.25 12.53
C ILE A 135 -2.88 -29.38 11.32
N SER A 136 -1.72 -28.72 11.38
CA SER A 136 -1.18 -27.94 10.25
C SER A 136 -0.23 -28.80 9.43
N LYS A 137 -0.38 -28.78 8.11
CA LYS A 137 0.54 -29.42 7.14
C LYS A 137 0.90 -28.42 6.06
N ALA A 138 2.05 -28.58 5.46
CA ALA A 138 2.51 -27.75 4.36
C ALA A 138 3.28 -28.59 3.34
N GLU A 139 3.09 -28.31 2.08
CA GLU A 139 3.84 -28.88 0.96
C GLU A 139 4.67 -27.75 0.36
N THR A 140 5.95 -27.66 0.75
CA THR A 140 6.83 -26.50 0.50
C THR A 140 8.12 -26.88 -0.21
N GLN A 141 8.19 -28.02 -0.91
CA GLN A 141 9.42 -28.50 -1.51
C GLN A 141 10.04 -27.52 -2.51
N GLN A 142 9.23 -26.98 -3.44
CA GLN A 142 9.71 -25.97 -4.39
C GLN A 142 10.15 -24.68 -3.69
N LEU A 143 9.42 -24.28 -2.65
CA LEU A 143 9.74 -23.10 -1.86
C LEU A 143 11.07 -23.24 -1.10
N GLU A 144 11.35 -24.42 -0.55
CA GLU A 144 12.63 -24.75 0.12
C GLU A 144 13.80 -24.69 -0.86
N GLU A 145 13.60 -25.24 -2.07
CA GLU A 145 14.61 -25.15 -3.12
C GLU A 145 14.85 -23.69 -3.55
N LEU A 146 13.81 -22.91 -3.74
CA LEU A 146 13.91 -21.48 -4.07
C LEU A 146 14.64 -20.71 -2.97
N ALA A 147 14.27 -20.91 -1.71
CA ALA A 147 14.92 -20.27 -0.57
C ALA A 147 16.41 -20.61 -0.48
N ALA A 148 16.76 -21.88 -0.71
CA ALA A 148 18.17 -22.32 -0.75
C ALA A 148 18.95 -21.66 -1.91
N ARG A 149 18.32 -21.46 -3.07
CA ARG A 149 18.93 -20.75 -4.19
C ARG A 149 19.16 -19.28 -3.84
N TYR A 150 18.18 -18.59 -3.30
CA TYR A 150 18.37 -17.22 -2.80
C TYR A 150 19.53 -17.12 -1.81
N GLN A 151 19.63 -18.05 -0.85
CA GLN A 151 20.75 -18.08 0.11
C GLN A 151 22.12 -18.24 -0.55
N ARG A 152 22.22 -19.01 -1.64
CA ARG A 152 23.47 -19.23 -2.37
C ARG A 152 23.83 -18.03 -3.23
N THR A 153 22.89 -17.57 -4.06
CA THR A 153 23.12 -16.47 -5.02
C THR A 153 23.47 -15.17 -4.31
N LEU A 154 22.83 -14.87 -3.16
CA LEU A 154 23.18 -13.69 -2.36
C LEU A 154 24.57 -13.72 -1.73
N LYS A 155 25.16 -14.91 -1.53
CA LYS A 155 26.56 -15.03 -1.11
C LYS A 155 27.53 -14.73 -2.24
N ASP A 156 27.15 -15.10 -3.46
CA ASP A 156 27.95 -14.92 -4.66
C ASP A 156 27.80 -13.49 -5.23
N ASP A 157 26.58 -12.93 -5.17
CA ASP A 157 26.26 -11.55 -5.59
C ASP A 157 25.44 -10.80 -4.53
N PRO A 158 26.11 -10.01 -3.67
CA PRO A 158 25.45 -9.18 -2.67
C PRO A 158 24.56 -8.05 -3.24
N LEU A 159 24.70 -7.72 -4.53
CA LEU A 159 23.90 -6.67 -5.17
C LEU A 159 22.47 -7.13 -5.49
N LEU A 160 22.25 -8.44 -5.53
CA LEU A 160 20.97 -9.00 -5.96
C LEU A 160 19.81 -8.63 -5.04
N GLY A 161 20.04 -8.36 -3.77
CA GLY A 161 18.99 -8.00 -2.81
C GLY A 161 18.00 -9.14 -2.53
N LEU A 162 17.15 -8.92 -1.53
CA LEU A 162 16.05 -9.81 -1.15
C LEU A 162 14.70 -9.17 -1.50
N PRO A 163 13.70 -9.96 -1.93
CA PRO A 163 12.39 -9.41 -2.26
C PRO A 163 11.66 -8.91 -1.01
N LEU A 164 10.99 -7.77 -1.11
CA LEU A 164 10.08 -7.29 -0.07
C LEU A 164 8.88 -8.23 0.04
N ILE A 165 8.52 -8.59 1.27
CA ILE A 165 7.22 -9.19 1.62
C ILE A 165 6.70 -8.40 2.81
N ALA A 166 5.70 -7.55 2.56
CA ALA A 166 5.12 -6.72 3.60
C ALA A 166 3.59 -6.70 3.51
N TYR A 167 2.95 -6.69 4.67
CA TYR A 167 1.51 -6.53 4.82
C TYR A 167 1.22 -5.44 5.85
N TYR A 168 0.38 -4.50 5.46
CA TYR A 168 -0.10 -3.44 6.32
C TYR A 168 -1.62 -3.59 6.51
N PRO A 169 -2.06 -3.99 7.72
CA PRO A 169 -3.47 -4.16 8.03
C PRO A 169 -4.24 -2.84 8.03
N ALA A 170 -5.56 -2.91 8.03
CA ALA A 170 -6.42 -1.73 8.15
C ALA A 170 -6.16 -0.97 9.46
N GLU A 171 -5.91 -1.70 10.54
CA GLU A 171 -5.58 -1.14 11.85
C GLU A 171 -4.09 -0.79 11.92
N ARG A 172 -3.76 0.40 11.46
CA ARG A 172 -2.42 0.99 11.51
C ARG A 172 -2.48 2.38 12.11
N PHE A 173 -1.59 2.64 13.06
CA PHE A 173 -1.54 3.92 13.75
C PHE A 173 -0.13 4.18 14.31
N VAL A 174 0.19 5.45 14.48
CA VAL A 174 1.43 5.87 15.12
C VAL A 174 1.16 6.11 16.59
N ASN A 175 1.75 5.29 17.45
CA ASN A 175 1.83 5.54 18.89
C ASN A 175 2.77 6.72 19.18
N GLU A 176 2.93 7.08 20.45
CA GLU A 176 3.98 8.00 20.86
C GLU A 176 5.33 7.55 20.31
N VAL A 177 5.99 8.46 19.58
CA VAL A 177 7.30 8.20 19.00
C VAL A 177 8.34 8.19 20.13
N ASN A 178 8.72 7.01 20.59
CA ASN A 178 9.76 6.87 21.60
C ASN A 178 11.14 6.81 20.92
N LEU A 179 11.82 7.96 20.87
CA LEU A 179 13.17 8.07 20.33
C LEU A 179 14.27 7.68 21.34
N LEU A 180 13.92 7.37 22.58
CA LEU A 180 14.90 7.07 23.63
C LEU A 180 15.27 5.57 23.73
N ASN A 181 14.45 4.68 23.21
CA ASN A 181 14.75 3.25 23.18
C ASN A 181 15.89 2.96 22.21
N LYS A 182 17.07 2.65 22.78
CA LYS A 182 18.19 2.08 22.02
C LYS A 182 18.09 0.56 22.10
N ASN A 183 17.22 -0.01 21.29
CA ASN A 183 17.11 -1.45 21.20
C ASN A 183 17.94 -1.97 20.01
N ASN A 184 19.17 -2.38 20.34
CA ASN A 184 19.91 -3.44 19.65
C ASN A 184 20.48 -3.16 18.24
N PRO A 185 21.80 -3.31 18.03
CA PRO A 185 22.47 -3.19 16.72
C PRO A 185 21.99 -4.18 15.65
N ALA A 186 21.14 -5.13 15.98
CA ALA A 186 20.51 -6.06 15.06
C ALA A 186 19.53 -5.43 14.06
N ILE A 187 19.18 -4.15 14.21
CA ILE A 187 18.22 -3.41 13.35
C ILE A 187 18.62 -3.40 11.86
N PHE A 188 19.88 -3.54 11.53
CA PHE A 188 20.42 -3.51 10.16
C PHE A 188 20.51 -4.86 9.47
N GLN A 189 20.10 -5.97 10.10
CA GLN A 189 20.13 -7.26 9.44
C GLN A 189 18.92 -7.45 8.53
N PRO A 190 19.09 -7.99 7.30
CA PRO A 190 17.98 -8.23 6.36
C PRO A 190 16.84 -9.07 6.96
N ALA A 191 17.15 -10.01 7.87
CA ALA A 191 16.14 -10.82 8.55
C ALA A 191 15.10 -10.01 9.35
N TYR A 192 15.45 -8.78 9.79
CA TYR A 192 14.52 -7.89 10.49
C TYR A 192 13.59 -7.10 9.57
N ALA A 193 13.79 -7.17 8.26
CA ALA A 193 12.84 -6.65 7.29
C ALA A 193 11.60 -7.54 7.18
N TYR A 194 11.72 -8.84 7.52
CA TYR A 194 10.61 -9.78 7.49
C TYR A 194 9.98 -9.91 8.88
N GLU A 195 8.72 -9.56 8.98
CA GLU A 195 7.90 -9.84 10.15
C GLU A 195 7.15 -11.15 9.92
N ILE A 196 7.57 -12.21 10.62
CA ILE A 196 6.94 -13.53 10.50
C ILE A 196 5.90 -13.67 11.61
N SER A 197 4.78 -12.96 11.48
CA SER A 197 3.67 -13.02 12.44
C SER A 197 2.33 -12.74 11.76
N ALA A 198 1.26 -13.26 12.34
CA ALA A 198 -0.09 -12.80 12.02
C ALA A 198 -0.27 -11.42 12.67
N ILE A 199 -0.13 -10.34 11.89
CA ILE A 199 -0.15 -8.98 12.41
C ILE A 199 -1.59 -8.45 12.37
N PRO A 200 -2.29 -8.29 13.51
CA PRO A 200 -3.61 -7.68 13.55
C PRO A 200 -3.55 -6.15 13.38
N PHE A 201 -2.46 -5.52 13.81
CA PHE A 201 -2.24 -4.07 13.75
C PHE A 201 -0.74 -3.75 13.63
N THR A 202 -0.41 -2.51 13.25
CA THR A 202 0.98 -2.02 13.25
C THR A 202 1.08 -0.63 13.86
N THR A 203 2.16 -0.39 14.62
CA THR A 203 2.46 0.89 15.29
C THR A 203 3.64 1.63 14.68
N PHE A 204 4.30 1.04 13.69
CA PHE A 204 5.48 1.58 13.03
C PHE A 204 6.69 1.88 13.95
N SER A 205 6.74 1.32 15.15
CA SER A 205 7.84 1.59 16.11
C SER A 205 9.22 1.29 15.51
N ARG A 206 9.32 0.21 14.72
CA ARG A 206 10.56 -0.18 14.04
C ARG A 206 11.08 0.84 13.04
N PHE A 207 10.18 1.57 12.36
CA PHE A 207 10.56 2.67 11.49
C PHE A 207 11.25 3.79 12.28
N PHE A 208 10.68 4.21 13.40
CA PHE A 208 11.24 5.31 14.20
C PHE A 208 12.57 4.95 14.87
N GLU A 209 12.72 3.70 15.33
CA GLU A 209 13.99 3.18 15.84
C GLU A 209 15.07 3.23 14.75
N TRP A 210 14.78 2.69 13.58
CA TRP A 210 15.67 2.70 12.44
C TRP A 210 15.98 4.12 11.95
N PHE A 211 14.98 4.99 11.86
CA PHE A 211 15.16 6.38 11.44
C PHE A 211 16.14 7.11 12.35
N ARG A 212 16.03 6.89 13.65
CA ARG A 212 16.99 7.46 14.60
C ARG A 212 18.41 6.96 14.34
N GLU A 213 18.60 5.67 14.21
CA GLU A 213 19.94 5.07 13.99
C GLU A 213 20.59 5.59 12.70
N ILE A 214 19.84 5.70 11.60
CA ILE A 214 20.41 6.24 10.36
C ILE A 214 20.76 7.74 10.48
N CYS A 215 19.97 8.53 11.22
CA CYS A 215 20.31 9.93 11.50
C CYS A 215 21.56 10.05 12.39
N ASP A 216 21.70 9.20 13.41
CA ASP A 216 22.88 9.19 14.27
C ASP A 216 24.15 8.81 13.48
N ILE A 217 24.06 7.84 12.58
CA ILE A 217 25.16 7.44 11.68
C ILE A 217 25.52 8.58 10.72
N GLU A 218 24.55 9.21 10.07
CA GLU A 218 24.78 10.35 9.17
C GLU A 218 25.48 11.50 9.90
N ASN A 219 25.02 11.83 11.11
CA ASN A 219 25.62 12.87 11.93
C ASN A 219 27.07 12.53 12.35
N ALA A 220 27.33 11.28 12.72
CA ALA A 220 28.68 10.83 13.07
C ALA A 220 29.65 10.90 11.87
N GLN A 221 29.20 10.46 10.70
CA GLN A 221 29.99 10.53 9.46
C GLN A 221 30.27 12.00 9.06
N SER A 222 29.25 12.86 9.16
CA SER A 222 29.39 14.31 8.91
C SER A 222 30.42 14.95 9.85
N ALA A 223 30.33 14.65 11.14
CA ALA A 223 31.27 15.18 12.13
C ALA A 223 32.70 14.70 11.85
N GLN A 224 32.92 13.45 11.49
CA GLN A 224 34.21 12.90 11.15
C GLN A 224 34.81 13.57 9.91
N MET A 225 34.02 13.75 8.84
CA MET A 225 34.49 14.48 7.64
C MET A 225 34.87 15.92 7.93
N VAL A 226 34.06 16.63 8.73
CA VAL A 226 34.44 18.01 9.14
C VAL A 226 35.74 18.01 9.89
N GLN A 227 35.98 17.10 10.82
CA GLN A 227 37.25 16.96 11.53
C GLN A 227 38.42 16.68 10.58
N ASP A 228 38.25 15.77 9.61
CA ASP A 228 39.30 15.46 8.63
C ASP A 228 39.66 16.68 7.75
N ILE A 229 38.64 17.48 7.36
CA ILE A 229 38.89 18.73 6.61
C ILE A 229 39.62 19.73 7.47
N LEU A 230 39.24 19.92 8.73
CA LEU A 230 39.92 20.83 9.67
C LEU A 230 41.35 20.39 9.95
N ASN A 231 41.61 19.11 10.16
CA ASN A 231 42.93 18.56 10.40
C ASN A 231 43.86 18.73 9.18
N LYS A 232 43.35 18.51 7.97
CA LYS A 232 44.12 18.74 6.73
C LYS A 232 44.45 20.20 6.52
N ASN A 233 43.59 21.13 6.97
CA ASN A 233 43.85 22.57 6.84
C ASN A 233 44.77 23.10 7.93
N ASN A 234 44.77 22.52 9.15
CA ASN A 234 45.71 22.89 10.21
C ASN A 234 47.16 22.50 9.87
N SER A 235 47.37 21.56 8.94
CA SER A 235 48.69 21.18 8.45
C SER A 235 49.22 22.10 7.34
N SER A 236 48.38 23.02 6.81
CA SER A 236 48.77 24.03 5.80
C SER A 236 48.49 25.43 6.34
N LEU A 237 49.30 25.88 7.32
CA LEU A 237 49.30 27.25 7.83
C LEU A 237 49.76 28.24 6.76
N ALA A 238 48.81 28.87 6.08
CA ALA A 238 49.02 30.15 5.40
C ALA A 238 47.71 30.96 5.49
N SER A 239 47.82 32.07 6.17
CA SER A 239 46.78 33.05 6.43
C SER A 239 46.35 33.78 5.17
N ASP A 240 45.13 33.51 4.67
CA ASP A 240 44.45 34.42 3.76
C ASP A 240 42.92 34.26 3.89
N SER A 241 42.21 35.37 3.82
CA SER A 241 40.75 35.46 3.96
C SER A 241 39.94 34.69 2.87
N LYS A 242 40.58 34.25 1.79
CA LYS A 242 40.03 33.34 0.76
C LYS A 242 39.85 31.89 1.24
N THR A 243 40.45 31.58 2.42
CA THR A 243 40.37 30.23 3.02
C THR A 243 38.98 29.90 3.55
N ASN A 244 38.20 30.88 3.98
CA ASN A 244 36.85 30.62 4.53
C ASN A 244 35.84 30.18 3.45
N ASP A 245 35.84 30.82 2.28
CA ASP A 245 34.93 30.42 1.18
C ASP A 245 35.31 29.05 0.60
N PHE A 246 36.62 28.76 0.56
CA PHE A 246 37.13 27.46 0.14
C PHE A 246 36.79 26.34 1.16
N LEU A 247 36.88 26.65 2.46
CA LEU A 247 36.47 25.74 3.54
C LEU A 247 34.97 25.47 3.50
N VAL A 248 34.14 26.48 3.35
CA VAL A 248 32.68 26.35 3.23
C VAL A 248 32.31 25.52 1.99
N SER A 249 32.99 25.78 0.85
CA SER A 249 32.79 24.99 -0.37
C SER A 249 33.21 23.53 -0.19
N ARG A 250 34.33 23.23 0.47
CA ARG A 250 34.78 21.85 0.76
C ARG A 250 33.89 21.13 1.75
N ILE A 251 33.41 21.83 2.79
CA ILE A 251 32.44 21.27 3.73
C ILE A 251 31.12 20.99 3.01
N ALA A 252 30.68 21.90 2.15
CA ALA A 252 29.45 21.66 1.33
C ALA A 252 29.62 20.49 0.34
N HIS A 253 30.79 20.36 -0.31
CA HIS A 253 31.11 19.20 -1.15
C HIS A 253 31.20 17.91 -0.35
N ALA A 254 31.89 17.92 0.79
CA ALA A 254 31.97 16.76 1.67
C ALA A 254 30.58 16.35 2.21
N HIS A 255 29.74 17.33 2.55
CA HIS A 255 28.34 17.04 2.94
C HIS A 255 27.51 16.47 1.79
N ALA A 256 27.80 16.87 0.55
CA ALA A 256 27.17 16.28 -0.64
C ALA A 256 27.68 14.84 -0.94
N GLU A 257 28.92 14.53 -0.52
CA GLU A 257 29.52 13.19 -0.64
C GLU A 257 29.09 12.23 0.47
N ILE A 258 28.52 12.73 1.59
CA ILE A 258 27.93 11.88 2.63
C ILE A 258 26.62 11.33 2.09
N HIS A 259 26.73 10.24 1.41
CA HIS A 259 25.56 9.50 0.94
C HIS A 259 25.13 8.53 2.05
N ALA A 260 24.11 8.94 2.84
CA ALA A 260 23.27 7.99 3.53
C ALA A 260 22.15 7.56 2.54
N PRO A 261 22.31 6.48 1.76
CA PRO A 261 21.33 6.09 0.72
C PRO A 261 19.94 5.94 1.30
N ALA A 262 19.89 5.50 2.56
CA ALA A 262 18.65 5.29 3.31
C ALA A 262 17.86 6.58 3.56
N LEU A 263 18.50 7.65 4.03
CA LEU A 263 17.85 8.94 4.29
C LEU A 263 17.43 9.62 3.00
N LYS A 264 18.28 9.55 1.97
CA LYS A 264 17.99 10.08 0.65
C LYS A 264 16.77 9.37 0.03
N SER A 265 16.72 8.05 0.13
CA SER A 265 15.59 7.23 -0.35
C SER A 265 14.29 7.57 0.39
N LEU A 266 14.35 7.76 1.72
CA LEU A 266 13.21 8.17 2.51
C LEU A 266 12.68 9.55 2.09
N ARG A 267 13.56 10.55 2.00
CA ARG A 267 13.17 11.90 1.58
C ARG A 267 12.58 11.92 0.19
N ARG A 268 13.13 11.13 -0.74
CA ARG A 268 12.62 11.02 -2.12
C ARG A 268 11.24 10.35 -2.16
N ALA A 269 11.05 9.24 -1.47
CA ALA A 269 9.76 8.56 -1.41
C ALA A 269 8.68 9.46 -0.78
N LEU A 270 9.02 10.18 0.30
CA LEU A 270 8.11 11.16 0.90
C LEU A 270 7.77 12.30 -0.07
N ALA A 271 8.74 12.86 -0.78
CA ALA A 271 8.50 13.94 -1.74
C ALA A 271 7.60 13.51 -2.92
N VAL A 272 7.70 12.25 -3.36
CA VAL A 272 6.84 11.71 -4.43
C VAL A 272 5.40 11.50 -3.93
N ILE A 273 5.23 10.90 -2.75
CA ILE A 273 3.90 10.51 -2.25
C ILE A 273 3.20 11.68 -1.57
N LEU A 274 3.93 12.51 -0.83
CA LEU A 274 3.47 13.67 -0.09
C LEU A 274 4.25 14.92 -0.54
N PRO A 275 3.91 15.56 -1.68
CA PRO A 275 4.66 16.71 -2.22
C PRO A 275 4.77 17.89 -1.25
N GLU A 276 3.82 18.04 -0.33
CA GLU A 276 3.81 19.07 0.72
C GLU A 276 4.87 18.82 1.80
N PHE A 277 5.48 17.63 1.79
CA PHE A 277 6.44 17.19 2.78
C PHE A 277 7.87 17.46 2.26
N SER A 278 8.53 18.49 2.75
CA SER A 278 9.86 18.88 2.23
C SER A 278 11.03 18.33 3.03
N ASN A 279 10.88 18.07 4.32
CA ASN A 279 11.97 17.52 5.13
C ASN A 279 11.49 16.75 6.36
N ILE A 280 12.31 15.79 6.82
CA ILE A 280 12.17 15.05 8.06
C ILE A 280 13.57 14.91 8.69
N TYR A 281 13.71 15.26 9.97
CA TYR A 281 14.99 15.24 10.66
C TYR A 281 14.84 15.16 12.18
N LEU A 282 15.91 14.82 12.89
CA LEU A 282 15.97 14.85 14.35
C LEU A 282 16.58 16.16 14.83
N GLN A 283 15.88 16.81 15.76
CA GLN A 283 16.41 17.93 16.54
C GLN A 283 16.89 17.38 17.89
N TYR A 284 18.17 17.61 18.21
CA TYR A 284 18.79 17.09 19.43
C TYR A 284 18.72 18.08 20.61
N HIS A 285 18.64 19.39 20.35
CA HIS A 285 18.56 20.42 21.36
C HIS A 285 17.27 21.23 21.25
N PRO A 286 16.62 21.64 22.36
CA PRO A 286 16.95 21.36 23.78
C PRO A 286 16.65 19.92 24.21
N LYS A 287 15.84 19.18 23.44
CA LYS A 287 15.54 17.75 23.64
C LYS A 287 15.43 17.05 22.30
N LEU A 288 15.64 15.73 22.31
CA LEU A 288 15.49 14.91 21.14
C LEU A 288 14.02 14.89 20.66
N GLN A 289 13.78 15.38 19.45
CA GLN A 289 12.45 15.45 18.83
C GLN A 289 12.53 15.13 17.34
N LEU A 290 11.46 14.52 16.84
CA LEU A 290 11.27 14.33 15.42
C LEU A 290 10.57 15.56 14.84
N MET A 291 11.27 16.26 13.95
CA MET A 291 10.81 17.46 13.27
C MET A 291 10.51 17.18 11.81
N VAL A 292 9.53 17.88 11.29
CA VAL A 292 9.12 17.82 9.88
C VAL A 292 8.90 19.22 9.33
N THR A 293 9.14 19.39 8.04
CA THR A 293 8.72 20.59 7.31
C THR A 293 7.58 20.18 6.37
N TYR A 294 6.37 20.61 6.69
CA TYR A 294 5.14 20.29 5.97
C TYR A 294 4.43 21.59 5.56
N GLN A 295 4.06 21.73 4.29
CA GLN A 295 3.48 22.97 3.72
C GLN A 295 4.29 24.24 4.02
N GLY A 296 5.63 24.13 3.99
CA GLY A 296 6.53 25.24 4.28
C GLY A 296 6.68 25.59 5.75
N GLN A 297 5.98 24.91 6.67
CA GLN A 297 6.07 25.15 8.12
C GLN A 297 6.83 24.01 8.80
N THR A 298 7.77 24.39 9.68
CA THR A 298 8.50 23.43 10.51
C THR A 298 7.76 23.19 11.82
N MET A 299 7.45 21.93 12.11
CA MET A 299 6.71 21.53 13.30
C MET A 299 7.17 20.17 13.81
N GLN A 300 6.75 19.81 15.02
CA GLN A 300 6.96 18.46 15.54
C GLN A 300 6.11 17.46 14.76
N PHE A 301 6.63 16.27 14.50
CA PHE A 301 5.91 15.19 13.82
C PHE A 301 4.55 14.89 14.46
N GLN A 302 4.47 14.97 15.79
CA GLN A 302 3.24 14.73 16.55
C GLN A 302 2.14 15.79 16.30
N GLN A 303 2.49 16.96 15.78
CA GLN A 303 1.54 18.03 15.45
C GLN A 303 0.86 17.84 14.09
N LEU A 304 1.36 16.92 13.27
CA LEU A 304 0.70 16.53 12.02
C LEU A 304 -0.65 15.84 12.31
N SER A 305 -1.55 15.90 11.34
CA SER A 305 -2.80 15.12 11.39
C SER A 305 -2.52 13.60 11.47
N ASN A 306 -3.42 12.84 12.04
CA ASN A 306 -3.30 11.38 12.14
C ASN A 306 -3.08 10.72 10.77
N SER A 307 -3.79 11.19 9.75
CA SER A 307 -3.68 10.72 8.37
C SER A 307 -2.25 10.87 7.84
N ILE A 308 -1.70 12.08 7.92
CA ILE A 308 -0.34 12.36 7.42
C ILE A 308 0.72 11.64 8.26
N ARG A 309 0.54 11.54 9.59
CA ARG A 309 1.46 10.77 10.44
C ARG A 309 1.49 9.29 10.06
N ASN A 310 0.30 8.68 9.91
CA ASN A 310 0.18 7.26 9.57
C ASN A 310 0.74 6.98 8.16
N LEU A 311 0.46 7.86 7.20
CA LEU A 311 0.98 7.72 5.84
C LEU A 311 2.51 7.90 5.79
N THR A 312 3.05 8.91 6.49
CA THR A 312 4.51 9.09 6.61
C THR A 312 5.19 7.88 7.23
N ALA A 313 4.60 7.30 8.28
CA ALA A 313 5.15 6.12 8.93
C ALA A 313 5.04 4.86 8.07
N LEU A 314 3.96 4.70 7.31
CA LEU A 314 3.79 3.64 6.32
C LEU A 314 4.89 3.71 5.25
N ILE A 315 5.07 4.88 4.63
CA ILE A 315 6.12 5.10 3.64
C ILE A 315 7.49 4.83 4.25
N GLY A 316 7.73 5.33 5.45
CA GLY A 316 9.00 5.15 6.16
C GLY A 316 9.32 3.68 6.46
N ASP A 317 8.33 2.88 6.85
CA ASP A 317 8.54 1.44 7.09
C ASP A 317 8.79 0.65 5.80
N ILE A 318 8.12 1.00 4.69
CA ILE A 318 8.41 0.41 3.37
C ILE A 318 9.86 0.71 2.97
N VAL A 319 10.29 1.98 3.07
CA VAL A 319 11.66 2.39 2.76
C VAL A 319 12.67 1.66 3.66
N ARG A 320 12.42 1.60 4.97
CA ARG A 320 13.25 0.84 5.92
C ARG A 320 13.45 -0.60 5.47
N ARG A 321 12.37 -1.29 5.13
CA ARG A 321 12.43 -2.69 4.69
C ARG A 321 13.22 -2.85 3.40
N LEU A 322 12.98 -1.98 2.41
CA LEU A 322 13.73 -1.99 1.14
C LEU A 322 15.22 -1.73 1.34
N CYS A 323 15.59 -0.77 2.20
CA CYS A 323 16.99 -0.51 2.55
C CYS A 323 17.66 -1.71 3.23
N LEU A 324 16.94 -2.41 4.12
CA LEU A 324 17.46 -3.60 4.81
C LEU A 324 17.62 -4.79 3.88
N LEU A 325 16.72 -4.95 2.91
CA LEU A 325 16.72 -6.06 1.96
C LEU A 325 17.69 -5.85 0.80
N ASN A 326 18.04 -4.58 0.51
CA ASN A 326 18.96 -4.18 -0.56
C ASN A 326 20.11 -3.31 -0.02
N PRO A 327 20.95 -3.84 0.90
CA PRO A 327 21.93 -3.02 1.62
C PRO A 327 23.06 -2.49 0.74
N ALA A 328 23.32 -3.11 -0.40
CA ALA A 328 24.35 -2.70 -1.35
C ALA A 328 23.82 -1.73 -2.43
N SER A 329 22.49 -1.51 -2.51
CA SER A 329 21.91 -0.61 -3.50
C SER A 329 22.00 0.85 -3.05
N LEU A 330 22.31 1.74 -3.99
CA LEU A 330 22.23 3.19 -3.80
C LEU A 330 20.81 3.72 -3.97
N TYR A 331 19.94 2.95 -4.61
CA TYR A 331 18.55 3.30 -4.92
C TYR A 331 17.57 2.18 -4.49
N PRO A 332 17.56 1.79 -3.20
CA PRO A 332 16.81 0.61 -2.75
C PRO A 332 15.30 0.70 -3.00
N CYS A 333 14.73 1.89 -3.09
CA CYS A 333 13.30 2.06 -3.40
C CYS A 333 12.97 1.89 -4.87
N GLU A 334 13.93 2.12 -5.77
CA GLU A 334 13.75 2.01 -7.23
C GLU A 334 14.14 0.63 -7.75
N GLU A 335 15.17 0.03 -7.14
CA GLU A 335 15.75 -1.25 -7.55
C GLU A 335 15.16 -2.44 -6.81
N GLY A 336 14.70 -2.24 -5.57
CA GLY A 336 14.14 -3.32 -4.76
C GLY A 336 12.81 -3.82 -5.30
N ASP A 337 12.70 -5.12 -5.46
CA ASP A 337 11.48 -5.82 -5.89
C ASP A 337 10.72 -6.45 -4.72
N GLY A 338 9.55 -6.99 -4.99
CA GLY A 338 8.77 -7.76 -4.02
C GLY A 338 7.28 -7.49 -4.04
N ILE A 339 6.61 -7.89 -2.97
CA ILE A 339 5.15 -7.88 -2.84
C ILE A 339 4.77 -7.03 -1.64
N LEU A 340 3.95 -6.01 -1.90
CA LEU A 340 3.41 -5.08 -0.92
C LEU A 340 1.90 -5.22 -0.83
N LEU A 341 1.39 -5.66 0.31
CA LEU A 341 -0.03 -5.82 0.58
C LEU A 341 -0.50 -4.71 1.52
N ILE A 342 -1.53 -3.95 1.13
CA ILE A 342 -2.07 -2.86 1.94
C ILE A 342 -3.59 -3.01 2.06
N ASP A 343 -4.07 -3.23 3.28
CA ASP A 343 -5.50 -3.30 3.57
C ASP A 343 -6.06 -1.91 3.85
N ALA A 344 -7.29 -1.65 3.41
CA ALA A 344 -8.01 -0.38 3.57
C ALA A 344 -7.09 0.84 3.28
N ILE A 345 -6.54 0.90 2.06
CA ILE A 345 -5.58 1.95 1.68
C ILE A 345 -6.18 3.35 1.77
N ASP A 346 -7.48 3.47 1.53
CA ASP A 346 -8.30 4.68 1.61
C ASP A 346 -8.67 5.10 3.05
N HIS A 347 -8.30 4.30 4.05
CA HIS A 347 -8.64 4.60 5.45
C HIS A 347 -7.93 5.87 5.93
N GLN A 348 -8.69 6.82 6.50
CA GLN A 348 -8.22 8.11 7.00
C GLN A 348 -7.65 9.06 5.92
N LEU A 349 -7.77 8.76 4.63
CA LEU A 349 -7.38 9.68 3.56
C LEU A 349 -8.56 10.58 3.18
N ASP A 350 -8.24 11.82 2.77
CA ASP A 350 -9.21 12.68 2.10
C ASP A 350 -9.44 12.22 0.64
N GLN A 351 -10.40 12.84 -0.04
CA GLN A 351 -10.75 12.47 -1.41
C GLN A 351 -9.57 12.65 -2.37
N ASN A 352 -8.90 13.79 -2.31
CA ASN A 352 -7.79 14.10 -3.22
C ASN A 352 -6.63 13.12 -3.04
N MET A 353 -6.28 12.79 -1.80
CA MET A 353 -5.22 11.82 -1.53
C MET A 353 -5.64 10.41 -1.94
N THR A 354 -6.91 10.03 -1.75
CA THR A 354 -7.42 8.72 -2.15
C THR A 354 -7.26 8.48 -3.65
N GLN A 355 -7.49 9.48 -4.50
CA GLN A 355 -7.33 9.39 -5.96
C GLN A 355 -5.88 9.12 -6.39
N VAL A 356 -4.91 9.71 -5.69
CA VAL A 356 -3.51 9.73 -6.13
C VAL A 356 -2.60 8.78 -5.36
N ILE A 357 -3.06 8.17 -4.26
CA ILE A 357 -2.19 7.39 -3.37
C ILE A 357 -1.55 6.19 -4.06
N LEU A 358 -2.32 5.40 -4.81
CA LEU A 358 -1.80 4.21 -5.48
C LEU A 358 -0.84 4.55 -6.63
N PRO A 359 -1.15 5.48 -7.55
CA PRO A 359 -0.19 5.97 -8.55
C PRO A 359 1.11 6.49 -7.94
N ARG A 360 1.03 7.28 -6.87
CA ARG A 360 2.22 7.81 -6.18
C ARG A 360 3.04 6.73 -5.47
N LEU A 361 2.38 5.74 -4.86
CA LEU A 361 3.07 4.59 -4.29
C LEU A 361 3.81 3.81 -5.37
N HIS A 362 3.17 3.55 -6.50
CA HIS A 362 3.84 2.88 -7.62
C HIS A 362 4.99 3.71 -8.19
N GLN A 363 4.83 5.02 -8.31
CA GLN A 363 5.91 5.91 -8.75
C GLN A 363 7.10 5.91 -7.79
N ALA A 364 6.85 5.85 -6.47
CA ALA A 364 7.91 5.81 -5.45
C ALA A 364 8.60 4.44 -5.37
N PHE A 365 7.88 3.36 -5.69
CA PHE A 365 8.33 1.97 -5.59
C PHE A 365 8.00 1.18 -6.88
N PRO A 366 8.66 1.50 -8.00
CA PRO A 366 8.22 1.06 -9.34
C PRO A 366 8.36 -0.45 -9.58
N ARG A 367 9.21 -1.15 -8.83
CA ARG A 367 9.43 -2.60 -8.98
C ARG A 367 8.61 -3.46 -8.02
N LEU A 368 7.90 -2.84 -7.07
CA LEU A 368 7.01 -3.56 -6.18
C LEU A 368 5.72 -3.94 -6.90
N GLN A 369 5.26 -5.16 -6.66
CA GLN A 369 3.87 -5.53 -6.92
C GLN A 369 3.04 -5.05 -5.73
N ILE A 370 2.13 -4.11 -5.96
CA ILE A 370 1.27 -3.54 -4.93
C ILE A 370 -0.12 -4.17 -5.06
N ILE A 371 -0.59 -4.81 -3.99
CA ILE A 371 -1.96 -5.33 -3.91
C ILE A 371 -2.65 -4.60 -2.77
N ALA A 372 -3.59 -3.75 -3.11
CA ALA A 372 -4.32 -2.91 -2.17
C ALA A 372 -5.80 -3.26 -2.11
N ALA A 373 -6.38 -3.19 -0.92
CA ALA A 373 -7.83 -3.25 -0.73
C ALA A 373 -8.37 -1.88 -0.32
N GLY A 374 -9.55 -1.53 -0.81
CA GLY A 374 -10.24 -0.29 -0.50
C GLY A 374 -11.75 -0.40 -0.64
N ASN A 375 -12.45 0.65 -0.24
CA ASN A 375 -13.91 0.74 -0.32
C ASN A 375 -14.38 1.91 -1.18
N ARG A 376 -13.51 2.92 -1.37
CA ARG A 376 -13.87 4.17 -2.03
C ARG A 376 -13.71 4.09 -3.55
N PRO A 377 -14.70 4.54 -4.33
CA PRO A 377 -14.63 4.57 -5.80
C PRO A 377 -13.54 5.51 -6.34
N GLU A 378 -13.15 6.54 -5.58
CA GLU A 378 -12.10 7.49 -5.96
C GLU A 378 -10.74 6.80 -6.23
N LEU A 379 -10.52 5.61 -5.69
CA LEU A 379 -9.34 4.80 -5.99
C LEU A 379 -9.26 4.37 -7.46
N LEU A 380 -10.38 4.40 -8.20
CA LEU A 380 -10.45 4.03 -9.61
C LEU A 380 -10.11 5.18 -10.57
N GLU A 381 -10.13 6.43 -10.11
CA GLU A 381 -10.02 7.60 -10.99
C GLU A 381 -8.69 7.67 -11.76
N GLN A 382 -7.61 7.18 -11.17
CA GLN A 382 -6.28 7.13 -11.79
C GLN A 382 -5.75 5.70 -11.93
N ALA A 383 -6.65 4.74 -12.13
CA ALA A 383 -6.34 3.31 -12.14
C ALA A 383 -6.32 2.70 -13.55
N SER A 384 -6.06 3.49 -14.62
CA SER A 384 -6.09 3.04 -16.02
C SER A 384 -5.17 1.83 -16.27
N ASP A 385 -4.01 1.80 -15.61
CA ASP A 385 -2.99 0.77 -15.79
C ASP A 385 -3.01 -0.29 -14.68
N PHE A 386 -4.04 -0.27 -13.82
CA PHE A 386 -4.17 -1.18 -12.70
C PHE A 386 -5.07 -2.36 -13.03
N GLN A 387 -4.78 -3.48 -12.41
CA GLN A 387 -5.75 -4.57 -12.33
C GLN A 387 -6.79 -4.23 -11.26
N CYS A 388 -8.00 -3.92 -11.67
CA CYS A 388 -9.11 -3.63 -10.75
C CYS A 388 -10.03 -4.83 -10.62
N LEU A 389 -10.22 -5.29 -9.38
CA LEU A 389 -11.05 -6.44 -9.03
C LEU A 389 -12.15 -6.00 -8.06
N LYS A 390 -13.39 -6.42 -8.28
CA LYS A 390 -14.50 -6.25 -7.36
C LYS A 390 -14.78 -7.57 -6.64
N LEU A 391 -14.77 -7.53 -5.32
CA LEU A 391 -15.17 -8.66 -4.49
C LEU A 391 -16.65 -8.53 -4.16
N GLU A 392 -17.47 -9.32 -4.84
CA GLU A 392 -18.91 -9.35 -4.68
C GLU A 392 -19.40 -10.81 -4.62
N ASN A 393 -20.36 -11.12 -3.75
CA ASN A 393 -20.91 -12.47 -3.56
C ASN A 393 -19.83 -13.55 -3.35
N LYS A 394 -18.72 -13.19 -2.66
CA LYS A 394 -17.57 -14.07 -2.39
C LYS A 394 -16.82 -14.52 -3.66
N GLN A 395 -16.92 -13.76 -4.73
CA GLN A 395 -16.21 -13.96 -5.98
C GLN A 395 -15.46 -12.68 -6.36
N LEU A 396 -14.28 -12.83 -6.95
CA LEU A 396 -13.51 -11.73 -7.52
C LEU A 396 -13.87 -11.61 -9.01
N MET A 397 -14.32 -10.42 -9.40
CA MET A 397 -14.67 -10.11 -10.77
C MET A 397 -13.81 -8.92 -11.25
N PRO A 398 -13.27 -8.97 -12.47
CA PRO A 398 -12.54 -7.83 -13.02
C PRO A 398 -13.50 -6.66 -13.25
N ILE A 399 -13.08 -5.46 -12.85
CA ILE A 399 -13.76 -4.21 -13.18
C ILE A 399 -13.19 -3.74 -14.51
N GLN A 400 -14.00 -3.70 -15.54
CA GLN A 400 -13.61 -3.10 -16.83
C GLN A 400 -13.78 -1.59 -16.71
N SER A 401 -12.68 -0.84 -16.69
CA SER A 401 -12.69 0.63 -16.64
C SER A 401 -13.45 1.28 -17.81
N SER A 402 -13.49 0.61 -18.97
CA SER A 402 -14.27 1.05 -20.12
C SER A 402 -15.78 1.06 -19.90
N LEU A 403 -16.32 0.19 -19.05
CA LEU A 403 -17.76 0.16 -18.73
C LEU A 403 -18.18 1.32 -17.83
N MET A 404 -17.32 1.74 -16.90
CA MET A 404 -17.60 2.93 -16.08
C MET A 404 -17.47 4.22 -16.88
N GLN A 405 -16.45 4.35 -17.74
CA GLN A 405 -16.36 5.49 -18.66
C GLN A 405 -17.52 5.51 -19.65
N GLN A 406 -17.92 4.38 -20.22
CA GLN A 406 -19.09 4.31 -21.11
C GLN A 406 -20.39 4.63 -20.38
N GLN A 407 -20.58 4.17 -19.15
CA GLN A 407 -21.78 4.55 -18.37
C GLN A 407 -21.76 6.01 -17.96
N PHE A 408 -20.62 6.59 -17.65
CA PHE A 408 -20.49 8.05 -17.43
C PHE A 408 -20.70 8.83 -18.71
N GLU A 409 -20.15 8.40 -19.83
CA GLU A 409 -20.35 9.03 -21.13
C GLU A 409 -21.81 8.88 -21.61
N GLU A 410 -22.47 7.76 -21.37
CA GLU A 410 -23.91 7.59 -21.64
C GLU A 410 -24.79 8.48 -20.74
N ILE A 411 -24.49 8.59 -19.46
CA ILE A 411 -25.20 9.49 -18.54
C ILE A 411 -24.94 10.95 -18.90
N TYR A 412 -23.71 11.32 -19.24
CA TYR A 412 -23.37 12.66 -19.72
C TYR A 412 -24.00 12.96 -21.08
N ALA A 413 -24.04 12.01 -22.00
CA ALA A 413 -24.72 12.16 -23.28
C ALA A 413 -26.24 12.30 -23.12
N GLN A 414 -26.85 11.56 -22.18
CA GLN A 414 -28.27 11.72 -21.86
C GLN A 414 -28.58 13.08 -21.23
N LEU A 415 -27.74 13.59 -20.35
CA LEU A 415 -27.89 14.93 -19.76
C LEU A 415 -27.69 16.07 -20.76
N HIS A 416 -26.92 15.84 -21.83
CA HIS A 416 -26.73 16.85 -22.88
C HIS A 416 -27.71 16.72 -24.05
N THR A 417 -28.38 15.57 -24.24
CA THR A 417 -29.42 15.40 -25.28
C THR A 417 -30.78 15.95 -24.84
N ASP A 418 -31.03 16.14 -23.56
CA ASP A 418 -32.27 16.80 -23.09
C ASP A 418 -32.18 18.35 -23.17
N GLY A 419 -31.04 18.91 -23.62
CA GLY A 419 -30.82 20.36 -23.77
C GLY A 419 -31.00 20.94 -25.18
N ASP A 420 -31.11 20.12 -26.22
CA ASP A 420 -31.25 20.61 -27.61
C ASP A 420 -32.69 20.46 -28.12
N LEU A 421 -33.53 21.42 -27.76
CA LEU A 421 -34.75 21.73 -28.51
C LEU A 421 -34.37 22.55 -29.75
N PRO A 422 -34.89 22.25 -30.95
CA PRO A 422 -34.51 22.95 -32.18
C PRO A 422 -34.96 24.42 -32.15
N LEU A 423 -33.98 25.30 -32.33
CA LEU A 423 -34.23 26.72 -32.57
C LEU A 423 -35.00 26.87 -33.91
N ALA A 424 -36.25 27.22 -33.83
CA ALA A 424 -37.00 27.71 -34.97
C ALA A 424 -36.65 29.22 -35.19
N ASP A 425 -36.11 29.49 -36.37
CA ASP A 425 -35.94 30.84 -36.89
C ASP A 425 -37.25 31.61 -36.87
N ASN A 426 -37.27 32.76 -36.21
CA ASN A 426 -38.16 33.87 -36.62
C ASN A 426 -37.62 35.21 -36.11
N ASP A 427 -37.41 36.06 -37.09
CA ASP A 427 -37.06 37.47 -36.97
C ASP A 427 -38.10 38.32 -36.23
N SER A 428 -37.55 39.31 -35.49
CA SER A 428 -38.10 40.66 -35.17
C SER A 428 -38.64 40.90 -33.75
N PRO A 429 -38.72 42.18 -33.28
CA PRO A 429 -37.86 42.65 -32.21
C PRO A 429 -38.60 43.09 -30.92
N ALA A 430 -37.85 43.23 -29.90
CA ALA A 430 -38.06 44.03 -28.68
C ALA A 430 -39.34 43.86 -27.86
N ALA A 431 -39.25 43.29 -26.69
CA ALA A 431 -39.75 43.87 -25.43
C ALA A 431 -39.53 42.96 -24.22
N SER A 432 -38.99 43.58 -23.18
CA SER A 432 -39.21 43.32 -21.75
C SER A 432 -38.81 41.97 -21.12
N LEU A 433 -37.83 42.09 -20.25
CA LEU A 433 -37.48 41.28 -19.07
C LEU A 433 -38.68 40.60 -18.40
N GLN A 434 -38.66 39.27 -18.38
CA GLN A 434 -39.30 38.45 -17.36
C GLN A 434 -38.44 37.19 -17.14
N GLU A 435 -38.03 36.96 -15.89
CA GLU A 435 -37.29 35.79 -15.40
C GLU A 435 -38.13 34.51 -15.58
N PRO A 436 -37.48 33.34 -15.79
CA PRO A 436 -38.19 32.10 -16.11
C PRO A 436 -38.69 31.38 -14.85
N ALA A 437 -39.95 31.00 -14.89
CA ALA A 437 -40.66 30.19 -13.93
C ALA A 437 -40.51 28.67 -14.27
N GLU A 438 -39.26 28.16 -14.37
CA GLU A 438 -39.04 26.72 -14.66
C GLU A 438 -38.72 25.85 -13.44
N ASP A 439 -38.38 26.44 -12.27
CA ASP A 439 -38.08 25.67 -11.06
C ASP A 439 -39.32 25.26 -10.24
N ALA A 440 -40.48 25.85 -10.50
CA ALA A 440 -41.68 25.54 -9.74
C ALA A 440 -42.41 24.26 -10.21
N ALA A 441 -42.38 23.95 -11.50
CA ALA A 441 -43.03 22.76 -12.05
C ALA A 441 -42.33 21.44 -11.67
N THR A 442 -41.02 21.48 -11.53
CA THR A 442 -40.20 20.30 -11.10
C THR A 442 -40.36 20.03 -9.61
N ALA A 443 -40.48 21.05 -8.79
CA ALA A 443 -40.66 20.90 -7.33
C ALA A 443 -42.10 20.41 -7.00
N GLU A 444 -43.12 20.83 -7.73
CA GLU A 444 -44.49 20.33 -7.56
C GLU A 444 -44.63 18.88 -7.98
N THR A 445 -43.96 18.47 -9.06
CA THR A 445 -43.96 17.05 -9.51
C THR A 445 -43.26 16.12 -8.53
N LEU A 446 -42.16 16.59 -7.95
CA LEU A 446 -41.44 15.85 -6.89
C LEU A 446 -42.26 15.77 -5.59
N LEU A 447 -42.95 16.83 -5.20
CA LEU A 447 -43.80 16.82 -4.03
C LEU A 447 -45.03 15.88 -4.20
N LEU A 448 -45.60 15.78 -5.39
CA LEU A 448 -46.68 14.85 -5.70
C LEU A 448 -46.20 13.39 -5.65
N GLN A 449 -45.01 13.08 -6.17
CA GLN A 449 -44.42 11.75 -6.09
C GLN A 449 -44.09 11.34 -4.64
N ILE A 450 -43.61 12.27 -3.83
CA ILE A 450 -43.31 12.01 -2.40
C ILE A 450 -44.64 11.82 -1.63
N GLN A 451 -45.73 12.54 -1.95
CA GLN A 451 -47.04 12.35 -1.32
C GLN A 451 -47.70 11.00 -1.64
N GLU A 452 -47.46 10.42 -2.81
CA GLU A 452 -48.00 9.12 -3.19
C GLU A 452 -47.25 7.93 -2.55
N GLN A 453 -45.98 8.12 -2.15
CA GLN A 453 -45.13 7.04 -1.61
C GLN A 453 -45.07 6.98 -0.09
N LEU A 454 -45.52 8.00 0.63
CA LEU A 454 -45.46 8.09 2.08
C LEU A 454 -46.83 7.88 2.74
N SER A 455 -46.84 7.12 3.85
CA SER A 455 -48.04 6.98 4.68
C SER A 455 -48.40 8.31 5.36
N ALA A 456 -49.64 8.47 5.77
CA ALA A 456 -50.13 9.73 6.38
C ALA A 456 -49.32 10.14 7.65
N GLU A 457 -48.80 9.20 8.40
CA GLU A 457 -47.91 9.47 9.55
C GLU A 457 -46.52 9.95 9.12
N GLN A 458 -45.97 9.40 8.05
CA GLN A 458 -44.66 9.80 7.50
C GLN A 458 -44.72 11.16 6.82
N GLN A 459 -45.87 11.52 6.24
CA GLN A 459 -46.12 12.88 5.68
C GLN A 459 -46.16 13.94 6.78
N GLN A 460 -46.79 13.66 7.90
CA GLN A 460 -46.80 14.57 9.06
C GLN A 460 -45.40 14.73 9.70
N GLU A 461 -44.60 13.67 9.76
CA GLU A 461 -43.25 13.72 10.27
C GLU A 461 -42.33 14.55 9.35
N LEU A 462 -42.47 14.41 8.04
CA LEU A 462 -41.74 15.19 7.04
C LEU A 462 -42.10 16.70 7.12
N ILE A 463 -43.37 17.04 7.27
CA ILE A 463 -43.83 18.44 7.45
C ILE A 463 -43.26 19.00 8.75
N HIS A 464 -43.19 18.23 9.83
CA HIS A 464 -42.62 18.66 11.09
C HIS A 464 -41.12 18.92 11.00
N LEU A 465 -40.36 18.08 10.26
CA LEU A 465 -38.93 18.25 9.99
C LEU A 465 -38.65 19.47 9.12
N LEU A 466 -39.46 19.73 8.08
CA LEU A 466 -39.31 20.87 7.17
C LEU A 466 -39.65 22.21 7.85
N GLN A 467 -40.51 22.22 8.88
CA GLN A 467 -40.86 23.40 9.64
C GLN A 467 -39.87 23.78 10.73
N GLY A 468 -38.78 23.03 10.89
CA GLY A 468 -37.70 23.34 11.83
C GLY A 468 -38.07 23.18 13.31
N ASN A 469 -39.20 22.55 13.63
CA ASN A 469 -39.64 22.27 14.99
C ASN A 469 -39.38 20.79 15.34
N ASP A 470 -38.13 20.44 15.66
CA ASP A 470 -37.81 19.14 16.26
C ASP A 470 -37.91 19.29 17.80
N PRO A 471 -38.91 18.71 18.47
CA PRO A 471 -39.04 18.74 19.92
C PRO A 471 -37.94 17.96 20.65
N ARG A 472 -37.03 17.24 19.95
CA ARG A 472 -35.94 16.49 20.54
C ARG A 472 -34.65 17.29 20.80
N LEU A 473 -34.58 18.56 20.31
CA LEU A 473 -33.44 19.44 20.53
C LEU A 473 -33.62 20.43 21.70
N SER A 474 -34.74 20.41 22.42
CA SER A 474 -35.02 21.35 23.51
C SER A 474 -34.74 20.85 24.93
N HIS A 475 -34.11 19.68 25.10
CA HIS A 475 -33.74 19.20 26.43
C HIS A 475 -32.31 18.60 26.43
N ASN A 476 -31.33 19.46 26.57
CA ASN A 476 -30.13 19.15 27.34
C ASN A 476 -29.45 20.44 27.83
N PRO A 477 -29.71 20.89 29.05
CA PRO A 477 -28.81 21.78 29.74
C PRO A 477 -27.80 20.92 30.52
N LEU A 478 -26.50 21.27 30.41
CA LEU A 478 -25.39 20.80 31.23
C LEU A 478 -24.62 19.56 30.77
N LEU A 479 -23.49 19.75 30.25
CA LEU A 479 -22.08 19.56 30.71
C LEU A 479 -21.16 19.57 29.51
#